data_3346624ad3cf2c99c21506d9e412c822
#
_entry.id   3346624ad3cf2c99c21506d9e412c822
#
_cell.length_a   1.000
_cell.length_b   1.000
_cell.length_c   1.000
_cell.angle_alpha   90.00
_cell.angle_beta   90.00
_cell.angle_gamma   90.00
#
_symmetry.space_group_name_H-M   'P 1'
#
loop_
_entity.id
_entity.type
_entity.pdbx_description
1 polymer ?
#
loop_
_entity_poly.entity_id
_entity_poly.type
_entity_poly.pdbx_seq_one_letter_code
_entity_poly.pdbx_strand_id
1 'polypeptide(L)'
;MKKILISMVAALALLPVFTSCSDDDDNTQPEKTAAESVEGTYVGGTYANCKYFQNYQPTENDSVFVKATQTADVATLSYTSTTWGEFTFEAVKVTKQNDGSFTLAGEGKTLMPSMKGGSTEYAATFEGTVSGDKLVATFNVPAVMGGTTVLFNPSDFEEVFEAAQNKD
;
A
#
# COMPACT_ATOMS: atom_id res chain seq x y z
N MET A 1 20.49 43.61 -44.80
CA MET A 1 21.95 43.65 -44.97
C MET A 1 22.61 43.22 -43.70
N LYS A 2 23.28 42.22 -43.68
CA LYS A 2 24.60 41.71 -43.28
C LYS A 2 24.51 40.24 -42.90
N LYS A 3 25.07 39.46 -43.79
CA LYS A 3 25.50 38.06 -43.66
C LYS A 3 26.75 38.00 -42.77
N ILE A 4 26.98 36.88 -42.09
CA ILE A 4 28.28 36.26 -41.77
C ILE A 4 27.90 34.90 -41.17
N LEU A 5 27.99 33.78 -41.82
CA LEU A 5 29.10 32.90 -42.22
C LEU A 5 29.86 32.27 -41.06
N ILE A 6 29.59 30.97 -40.88
CA ILE A 6 30.49 29.78 -40.89
C ILE A 6 31.55 29.74 -39.81
N SER A 7 31.53 28.67 -39.02
CA SER A 7 32.72 27.85 -38.83
C SER A 7 32.36 26.40 -38.39
N MET A 8 32.63 25.52 -39.34
CA MET A 8 32.68 24.08 -39.22
C MET A 8 34.01 23.73 -38.53
N VAL A 9 33.97 22.99 -37.41
CA VAL A 9 35.17 22.29 -36.93
C VAL A 9 34.80 20.83 -36.77
N ALA A 10 35.23 20.04 -37.73
CA ALA A 10 35.31 18.59 -37.65
C ALA A 10 36.50 18.20 -36.78
N ALA A 11 36.25 17.51 -35.70
CA ALA A 11 37.29 16.79 -34.94
C ALA A 11 37.03 15.30 -35.06
N LEU A 12 37.77 14.67 -35.96
CA LEU A 12 37.98 13.23 -35.99
C LEU A 12 38.84 12.86 -34.77
N ALA A 13 38.41 11.98 -33.93
CA ALA A 13 39.22 11.30 -32.96
C ALA A 13 38.79 9.85 -32.80
N LEU A 14 39.49 8.98 -33.49
CA LEU A 14 40.01 7.66 -33.14
C LEU A 14 39.29 6.88 -32.07
N LEU A 15 38.57 5.85 -32.52
CA LEU A 15 38.06 4.74 -31.72
C LEU A 15 39.24 3.79 -31.39
N PRO A 16 39.46 3.40 -30.11
CA PRO A 16 40.08 2.14 -29.82
C PRO A 16 39.03 1.05 -29.85
N VAL A 17 39.13 0.18 -30.83
CA VAL A 17 38.43 -1.11 -30.86
C VAL A 17 39.11 -2.00 -29.81
N PHE A 18 38.45 -2.12 -28.66
CA PHE A 18 38.73 -3.24 -27.75
C PHE A 18 37.66 -4.29 -28.02
N THR A 19 37.99 -5.24 -28.88
CA THR A 19 37.37 -6.55 -28.91
C THR A 19 37.82 -7.30 -27.67
N SER A 20 36.98 -7.34 -26.65
CA SER A 20 37.03 -8.32 -25.60
C SER A 20 35.68 -9.00 -25.55
N CYS A 21 35.61 -10.20 -26.11
CA CYS A 21 34.57 -11.16 -25.85
C CYS A 21 34.63 -11.54 -24.38
N SER A 22 33.58 -11.21 -23.65
CA SER A 22 33.15 -11.92 -22.45
C SER A 22 31.65 -11.79 -22.45
N ASP A 23 31.00 -12.89 -22.82
CA ASP A 23 29.61 -13.11 -22.58
C ASP A 23 29.41 -13.22 -21.07
N ASP A 24 29.01 -12.13 -20.44
CA ASP A 24 28.36 -12.10 -19.15
C ASP A 24 27.38 -10.91 -19.22
N ASP A 25 26.21 -11.20 -19.79
CA ASP A 25 25.00 -10.38 -19.63
C ASP A 25 24.53 -10.51 -18.17
N ASP A 26 25.34 -10.01 -17.23
CA ASP A 26 24.92 -9.83 -15.84
C ASP A 26 24.18 -8.49 -15.73
N ASN A 27 23.05 -8.37 -16.45
CA ASN A 27 22.06 -7.34 -16.22
C ASN A 27 21.18 -7.76 -15.02
N THR A 28 21.82 -8.09 -13.90
CA THR A 28 21.14 -8.32 -12.63
C THR A 28 20.72 -6.96 -12.08
N GLN A 29 19.57 -6.46 -12.55
CA GLN A 29 18.88 -5.41 -11.83
C GLN A 29 18.65 -5.96 -10.40
N PRO A 30 19.05 -5.26 -9.34
CA PRO A 30 18.89 -5.76 -7.97
C PRO A 30 17.45 -6.17 -7.75
N GLU A 31 17.23 -7.42 -7.32
CA GLU A 31 15.90 -7.95 -7.05
C GLU A 31 15.24 -7.10 -5.95
N LYS A 32 14.02 -6.61 -6.21
CA LYS A 32 13.28 -5.83 -5.22
C LYS A 32 13.06 -6.65 -3.96
N THR A 33 13.25 -6.01 -2.83
CA THR A 33 12.91 -6.60 -1.53
C THR A 33 11.41 -6.90 -1.42
N ALA A 34 11.01 -7.72 -0.46
CA ALA A 34 9.60 -8.00 -0.23
C ALA A 34 8.81 -6.72 0.07
N ALA A 35 9.37 -5.83 0.90
CA ALA A 35 8.75 -4.55 1.24
C ALA A 35 8.64 -3.61 0.03
N GLU A 36 9.67 -3.48 -0.80
CA GLU A 36 9.64 -2.68 -2.04
C GLU A 36 8.65 -3.23 -3.07
N SER A 37 8.40 -4.54 -3.05
CA SER A 37 7.45 -5.19 -3.97
C SER A 37 5.99 -4.88 -3.66
N VAL A 38 5.69 -4.46 -2.42
CA VAL A 38 4.34 -4.10 -1.98
C VAL A 38 4.19 -2.59 -1.70
N GLU A 39 5.23 -1.80 -1.92
CA GLU A 39 5.17 -0.35 -1.75
C GLU A 39 4.19 0.27 -2.74
N GLY A 40 3.25 1.06 -2.23
CA GLY A 40 2.26 1.73 -3.07
C GLY A 40 1.07 2.30 -2.31
N THR A 41 0.15 2.85 -3.09
CA THR A 41 -1.16 3.31 -2.64
C THR A 41 -2.21 2.36 -3.20
N TYR A 42 -2.98 1.75 -2.31
CA TYR A 42 -4.08 0.85 -2.66
C TYR A 42 -5.39 1.57 -2.41
N VAL A 43 -6.24 1.63 -3.42
CA VAL A 43 -7.57 2.27 -3.34
C VAL A 43 -8.63 1.20 -3.37
N GLY A 44 -9.65 1.34 -2.51
CA GLY A 44 -10.70 0.35 -2.44
C GLY A 44 -11.85 0.70 -1.52
N GLY A 45 -12.81 -0.20 -1.45
CA GLY A 45 -13.96 -0.07 -0.57
C GLY A 45 -13.72 -0.64 0.82
N THR A 46 -14.37 -0.06 1.82
CA THR A 46 -14.33 -0.54 3.20
C THR A 46 -15.71 -0.64 3.81
N TYR A 47 -15.85 -1.53 4.75
CA TYR A 47 -16.94 -1.56 5.73
C TYR A 47 -16.44 -2.17 7.04
N ALA A 48 -17.22 -2.04 8.11
CA ALA A 48 -16.83 -2.62 9.38
C ALA A 48 -17.86 -3.57 9.96
N ASN A 49 -17.35 -4.52 10.72
CA ASN A 49 -18.11 -5.41 11.58
C ASN A 49 -17.73 -5.17 13.03
N CYS A 50 -18.70 -5.19 13.93
CA CYS A 50 -18.48 -5.17 15.37
C CYS A 50 -19.54 -6.01 16.07
N LYS A 51 -19.47 -6.11 17.39
CA LYS A 51 -20.44 -6.86 18.17
C LYS A 51 -21.91 -6.44 17.92
N TYR A 52 -22.15 -5.17 17.61
CA TYR A 52 -23.49 -4.58 17.52
C TYR A 52 -23.98 -4.38 16.09
N PHE A 53 -23.06 -4.28 15.12
CA PHE A 53 -23.38 -3.95 13.73
C PHE A 53 -22.55 -4.83 12.79
N GLN A 54 -23.16 -5.26 11.70
CA GLN A 54 -22.52 -5.93 10.57
C GLN A 54 -22.64 -5.05 9.33
N ASN A 55 -21.63 -5.10 8.47
CA ASN A 55 -21.60 -4.35 7.22
C ASN A 55 -21.87 -2.84 7.43
N TYR A 56 -21.26 -2.30 8.48
CA TYR A 56 -21.58 -0.95 8.95
C TYR A 56 -20.77 0.09 8.18
N GLN A 57 -21.47 1.12 7.72
CA GLN A 57 -20.94 2.30 7.01
C GLN A 57 -19.96 1.93 5.88
N PRO A 58 -20.42 1.24 4.82
CA PRO A 58 -19.59 0.98 3.67
C PRO A 58 -19.20 2.30 2.97
N THR A 59 -17.92 2.44 2.63
CA THR A 59 -17.36 3.59 1.93
C THR A 59 -16.54 3.14 0.74
N GLU A 60 -16.57 3.89 -0.35
CA GLU A 60 -15.74 3.69 -1.52
C GLU A 60 -14.52 4.59 -1.50
N ASN A 61 -13.53 4.24 -2.31
CA ASN A 61 -12.35 5.08 -2.59
C ASN A 61 -11.47 5.40 -1.37
N ASP A 62 -11.52 4.56 -0.35
CA ASP A 62 -10.57 4.63 0.75
C ASP A 62 -9.16 4.27 0.27
N SER A 63 -8.14 4.82 0.92
CA SER A 63 -6.75 4.63 0.51
C SER A 63 -5.88 4.10 1.64
N VAL A 64 -5.18 3.01 1.37
CA VAL A 64 -4.14 2.44 2.23
C VAL A 64 -2.78 2.70 1.60
N PHE A 65 -1.86 3.28 2.38
CA PHE A 65 -0.50 3.59 1.95
C PHE A 65 0.47 2.60 2.58
N VAL A 66 1.25 1.92 1.75
CA VAL A 66 2.33 1.03 2.18
C VAL A 66 3.65 1.61 1.71
N LYS A 67 4.61 1.75 2.61
CA LYS A 67 5.93 2.28 2.31
C LYS A 67 7.01 1.33 2.81
N ALA A 68 7.93 0.94 1.92
CA ALA A 68 9.08 0.16 2.28
C ALA A 68 9.97 0.89 3.30
N THR A 69 10.60 0.14 4.18
CA THR A 69 11.64 0.63 5.10
C THR A 69 13.03 0.21 4.60
N GLN A 70 14.07 0.54 5.36
CA GLN A 70 15.43 0.05 5.07
C GLN A 70 15.59 -1.46 5.35
N THR A 71 14.62 -2.08 6.01
CA THR A 71 14.61 -3.51 6.29
C THR A 71 13.82 -4.23 5.20
N ALA A 72 14.43 -5.21 4.55
CA ALA A 72 13.95 -5.84 3.32
C ALA A 72 12.53 -6.46 3.40
N ASP A 73 12.11 -6.89 4.58
CA ASP A 73 10.82 -7.54 4.84
C ASP A 73 9.90 -6.75 5.78
N VAL A 74 10.21 -5.45 5.98
CA VAL A 74 9.43 -4.57 6.86
C VAL A 74 8.98 -3.33 6.11
N ALA A 75 7.67 -3.05 6.17
CA ALA A 75 7.06 -1.82 5.66
C ALA A 75 6.41 -1.03 6.80
N THR A 76 6.12 0.24 6.55
CA THR A 76 5.14 1.02 7.33
C THR A 76 3.81 1.02 6.58
N LEU A 77 2.71 1.15 7.31
CA LEU A 77 1.40 1.27 6.71
C LEU A 77 0.59 2.36 7.41
N SER A 78 -0.12 3.15 6.62
CA SER A 78 -1.11 4.09 7.11
C SER A 78 -2.41 4.00 6.32
N TYR A 79 -3.52 4.19 7.03
CA TYR A 79 -4.86 4.26 6.47
C TYR A 79 -5.64 5.33 7.21
N THR A 80 -6.25 6.26 6.48
CA THR A 80 -7.09 7.31 7.05
C THR A 80 -8.50 7.19 6.53
N SER A 81 -9.43 7.02 7.46
CA SER A 81 -10.85 6.97 7.19
C SER A 81 -11.59 8.09 7.94
N THR A 82 -12.56 8.70 7.29
CA THR A 82 -13.44 9.69 7.93
C THR A 82 -14.31 9.06 9.02
N THR A 83 -14.57 7.77 8.93
CA THR A 83 -15.41 7.00 9.86
C THR A 83 -14.61 6.30 10.95
N TRP A 84 -13.50 5.63 10.55
CA TRP A 84 -12.76 4.72 11.41
C TRP A 84 -11.48 5.33 11.99
N GLY A 85 -11.17 6.59 11.62
CA GLY A 85 -10.02 7.33 12.12
C GLY A 85 -8.72 7.02 11.37
N GLU A 86 -7.60 7.28 12.05
CA GLU A 86 -6.26 7.16 11.47
C GLU A 86 -5.57 5.92 12.03
N PHE A 87 -5.22 4.98 11.16
CA PHE A 87 -4.46 3.79 11.49
C PHE A 87 -3.00 3.97 11.11
N THR A 88 -2.10 3.58 12.00
CA THR A 88 -0.65 3.67 11.79
C THR A 88 0.03 2.39 12.28
N PHE A 89 0.84 1.79 11.42
CA PHE A 89 1.64 0.60 11.68
C PHE A 89 3.08 0.88 11.27
N GLU A 90 3.99 0.99 12.24
CA GLU A 90 5.40 1.35 12.01
C GLU A 90 6.25 0.15 11.58
N ALA A 91 5.78 -1.07 11.82
CA ALA A 91 6.49 -2.30 11.49
C ALA A 91 5.50 -3.38 11.03
N VAL A 92 5.24 -3.38 9.72
CA VAL A 92 4.43 -4.41 9.06
C VAL A 92 5.39 -5.42 8.43
N LYS A 93 5.34 -6.66 8.88
CA LYS A 93 6.11 -7.75 8.29
C LYS A 93 5.52 -8.12 6.94
N VAL A 94 6.34 -8.18 5.92
CA VAL A 94 6.00 -8.58 4.55
C VAL A 94 6.62 -9.93 4.25
N THR A 95 5.82 -10.89 3.82
CA THR A 95 6.29 -12.24 3.50
C THR A 95 5.81 -12.64 2.10
N LYS A 96 6.78 -12.91 1.20
CA LYS A 96 6.49 -13.42 -0.15
C LYS A 96 5.99 -14.85 -0.08
N GLN A 97 4.92 -15.15 -0.80
CA GLN A 97 4.32 -16.47 -0.90
C GLN A 97 4.77 -17.22 -2.17
N ASN A 98 4.58 -18.55 -2.20
CA ASN A 98 4.97 -19.37 -3.34
C ASN A 98 4.18 -19.08 -4.63
N ASP A 99 2.98 -18.50 -4.49
CA ASP A 99 2.12 -18.10 -5.61
C ASP A 99 2.41 -16.69 -6.14
N GLY A 100 3.45 -16.03 -5.61
CA GLY A 100 3.86 -14.68 -5.98
C GLY A 100 3.10 -13.57 -5.27
N SER A 101 2.13 -13.89 -4.42
CA SER A 101 1.47 -12.91 -3.53
C SER A 101 2.37 -12.57 -2.32
N PHE A 102 1.94 -11.57 -1.55
CA PHE A 102 2.61 -11.17 -0.31
C PHE A 102 1.59 -11.10 0.82
N THR A 103 1.91 -11.71 1.95
CA THR A 103 1.15 -11.50 3.20
C THR A 103 1.81 -10.41 4.01
N LEU A 104 0.97 -9.57 4.62
CA LEU A 104 1.35 -8.43 5.45
C LEU A 104 0.70 -8.59 6.81
N ALA A 105 1.46 -8.39 7.89
CA ALA A 105 0.90 -8.40 9.24
C ALA A 105 1.68 -7.46 10.16
N GLY A 106 0.97 -6.81 11.08
CA GLY A 106 1.60 -5.89 12.03
C GLY A 106 0.70 -5.50 13.18
N GLU A 107 1.34 -5.01 14.24
CA GLU A 107 0.69 -4.36 15.36
C GLU A 107 0.91 -2.85 15.26
N GLY A 108 -0.08 -2.08 15.64
CA GLY A 108 -0.05 -0.63 15.55
C GLY A 108 -1.17 0.00 16.37
N LYS A 109 -1.62 1.13 15.92
CA LYS A 109 -2.64 1.93 16.61
C LYS A 109 -3.59 2.60 15.65
N THR A 110 -4.75 2.96 16.16
CA THR A 110 -5.69 3.84 15.49
C THR A 110 -6.09 4.99 16.41
N LEU A 111 -6.23 6.16 15.80
CA LEU A 111 -6.77 7.36 16.43
C LEU A 111 -8.21 7.57 15.96
N MET A 112 -9.18 7.13 16.76
CA MET A 112 -10.59 7.17 16.41
C MET A 112 -11.30 8.39 17.01
N PRO A 113 -12.27 9.00 16.29
CA PRO A 113 -13.12 10.04 16.82
C PRO A 113 -13.86 9.57 18.09
N SER A 114 -13.93 10.41 19.10
CA SER A 114 -14.64 10.12 20.35
C SER A 114 -16.01 10.80 20.37
N MET A 115 -17.03 10.11 20.83
CA MET A 115 -18.39 10.66 21.02
C MET A 115 -18.42 11.84 22.02
N LYS A 116 -17.40 11.97 22.88
CA LYS A 116 -17.24 13.07 23.85
C LYS A 116 -16.45 14.26 23.27
N GLY A 117 -16.09 14.22 22.00
CA GLY A 117 -15.22 15.18 21.33
C GLY A 117 -13.74 14.78 21.43
N GLY A 118 -12.94 15.23 20.43
CA GLY A 118 -11.55 14.84 20.27
C GLY A 118 -11.40 13.43 19.71
N SER A 119 -10.21 12.84 19.88
CA SER A 119 -9.89 11.49 19.42
C SER A 119 -9.29 10.66 20.54
N THR A 120 -9.46 9.36 20.47
CA THR A 120 -8.89 8.40 21.42
C THR A 120 -8.04 7.40 20.66
N GLU A 121 -6.83 7.13 21.17
CA GLU A 121 -5.92 6.14 20.64
C GLU A 121 -6.27 4.74 21.17
N TYR A 122 -6.29 3.76 20.26
CA TYR A 122 -6.50 2.35 20.56
C TYR A 122 -5.44 1.50 19.90
N ALA A 123 -5.06 0.40 20.54
CA ALA A 123 -4.25 -0.63 19.90
C ALA A 123 -5.04 -1.28 18.75
N ALA A 124 -4.34 -1.53 17.65
CA ALA A 124 -4.89 -2.16 16.46
C ALA A 124 -3.94 -3.23 15.94
N THR A 125 -4.47 -4.24 15.25
CA THR A 125 -3.70 -5.20 14.46
C THR A 125 -4.12 -5.11 13.01
N PHE A 126 -3.20 -5.45 12.14
CA PHE A 126 -3.38 -5.44 10.69
C PHE A 126 -2.96 -6.78 10.11
N GLU A 127 -3.78 -7.32 9.23
CA GLU A 127 -3.46 -8.45 8.37
C GLU A 127 -3.94 -8.15 6.94
N GLY A 128 -3.14 -8.50 5.93
CA GLY A 128 -3.50 -8.27 4.55
C GLY A 128 -2.75 -9.16 3.57
N THR A 129 -3.26 -9.19 2.34
CA THR A 129 -2.64 -9.88 1.22
C THR A 129 -2.58 -8.96 0.02
N VAL A 130 -1.38 -8.81 -0.55
CA VAL A 130 -1.17 -8.12 -1.82
C VAL A 130 -1.00 -9.17 -2.92
N SER A 131 -1.83 -9.06 -3.96
CA SER A 131 -1.73 -9.88 -5.16
C SER A 131 -1.84 -8.97 -6.39
N GLY A 132 -0.75 -8.86 -7.15
CA GLY A 132 -0.62 -7.85 -8.19
C GLY A 132 -0.69 -6.44 -7.61
N ASP A 133 -1.65 -5.66 -8.09
CA ASP A 133 -1.93 -4.27 -7.67
C ASP A 133 -3.05 -4.16 -6.61
N LYS A 134 -3.58 -5.29 -6.14
CA LYS A 134 -4.70 -5.34 -5.21
C LYS A 134 -4.26 -5.71 -3.80
N LEU A 135 -4.66 -4.90 -2.82
CA LEU A 135 -4.59 -5.23 -1.39
C LEU A 135 -6.00 -5.62 -0.90
N VAL A 136 -6.09 -6.75 -0.21
CA VAL A 136 -7.23 -7.12 0.63
C VAL A 136 -6.74 -7.16 2.07
N ALA A 137 -7.43 -6.46 2.98
CA ALA A 137 -6.91 -6.31 4.33
C ALA A 137 -7.99 -6.24 5.41
N THR A 138 -7.56 -6.48 6.64
CA THR A 138 -8.37 -6.46 7.86
C THR A 138 -7.62 -5.67 8.94
N PHE A 139 -8.30 -4.68 9.51
CA PHE A 139 -7.84 -3.90 10.65
C PHE A 139 -8.70 -4.25 11.86
N ASN A 140 -8.10 -4.77 12.93
CA ASN A 140 -8.82 -5.15 14.14
C ASN A 140 -8.55 -4.15 15.26
N VAL A 141 -9.60 -3.69 15.93
CA VAL A 141 -9.56 -2.80 17.11
C VAL A 141 -10.36 -3.42 18.24
N PRO A 142 -9.76 -4.31 19.04
CA PRO A 142 -10.50 -5.12 20.04
C PRO A 142 -11.20 -4.30 21.12
N ALA A 143 -10.67 -3.11 21.44
CA ALA A 143 -11.20 -2.28 22.52
C ALA A 143 -12.43 -1.44 22.13
N VAL A 144 -12.78 -1.36 20.84
CA VAL A 144 -13.86 -0.52 20.35
C VAL A 144 -15.09 -1.36 20.04
N MET A 145 -16.27 -0.94 20.54
CA MET A 145 -17.60 -1.53 20.26
C MET A 145 -17.67 -3.06 20.44
N GLY A 146 -16.88 -3.59 21.38
CA GLY A 146 -16.82 -5.02 21.66
C GLY A 146 -16.01 -5.83 20.64
N GLY A 147 -15.08 -5.18 19.98
CA GLY A 147 -14.25 -5.66 18.89
C GLY A 147 -14.76 -5.14 17.54
N THR A 148 -14.03 -4.19 16.97
CA THR A 148 -14.30 -3.65 15.63
C THR A 148 -13.29 -4.21 14.64
N THR A 149 -13.77 -4.70 13.52
CA THR A 149 -12.99 -5.17 12.38
C THR A 149 -13.36 -4.33 11.17
N VAL A 150 -12.41 -3.56 10.65
CA VAL A 150 -12.57 -2.81 9.39
C VAL A 150 -11.97 -3.66 8.27
N LEU A 151 -12.76 -3.95 7.25
CA LEU A 151 -12.40 -4.73 6.09
C LEU A 151 -12.11 -3.79 4.91
N PHE A 152 -10.99 -4.02 4.23
CA PHE A 152 -10.58 -3.26 3.04
C PHE A 152 -10.55 -4.19 1.83
N ASN A 153 -11.26 -3.82 0.78
CA ASN A 153 -11.45 -4.60 -0.45
C ASN A 153 -11.91 -6.06 -0.21
N PRO A 154 -12.84 -6.34 0.71
CA PRO A 154 -13.36 -7.70 0.84
C PRO A 154 -14.10 -8.11 -0.44
N SER A 155 -14.21 -9.41 -0.69
CA SER A 155 -14.77 -9.94 -1.94
C SER A 155 -16.26 -9.65 -2.14
N ASP A 156 -16.97 -9.39 -1.05
CA ASP A 156 -18.40 -9.08 -1.01
C ASP A 156 -18.70 -7.57 -0.88
N PHE A 157 -17.69 -6.71 -1.07
CA PHE A 157 -17.86 -5.26 -0.88
C PHE A 157 -19.00 -4.67 -1.73
N GLU A 158 -19.05 -5.00 -3.01
CA GLU A 158 -20.06 -4.47 -3.94
C GLU A 158 -21.48 -4.82 -3.49
N GLU A 159 -21.72 -6.07 -3.05
CA GLU A 159 -23.00 -6.51 -2.54
C GLU A 159 -23.42 -5.73 -1.29
N VAL A 160 -22.47 -5.55 -0.36
CA VAL A 160 -22.67 -4.81 0.89
C VAL A 160 -22.96 -3.34 0.61
N PHE A 161 -22.22 -2.73 -0.31
CA PHE A 161 -22.37 -1.33 -0.68
C PHE A 161 -23.73 -1.06 -1.35
N GLU A 162 -24.11 -1.85 -2.33
CA GLU A 162 -25.43 -1.76 -2.99
C GLU A 162 -26.59 -1.96 -2.01
N ALA A 163 -26.46 -2.93 -1.10
CA ALA A 163 -27.47 -3.17 -0.07
C ALA A 163 -27.62 -2.00 0.91
N ALA A 164 -26.55 -1.23 1.15
CA ALA A 164 -26.60 -0.04 1.99
C ALA A 164 -27.31 1.14 1.28
N GLN A 165 -27.05 1.31 -0.02
CA GLN A 165 -27.68 2.38 -0.84
C GLN A 165 -29.20 2.17 -1.01
N ASN A 166 -29.67 0.94 -0.98
CA ASN A 166 -31.09 0.62 -1.15
C ASN A 166 -31.93 0.67 0.15
N LYS A 167 -31.34 1.10 1.27
CA LYS A 167 -32.03 1.20 2.58
C LYS A 167 -32.59 2.60 2.89
N ASP A 168 -32.38 3.59 1.99
CA ASP A 168 -32.87 4.97 2.13
C ASP A 168 -34.24 5.19 1.49
#